data_dee8837ce67bd1f3202193e95430262c
#
_entry.id   dee8837ce67bd1f3202193e95430262c
#
_cell.length_a   1.000
_cell.length_b   1.000
_cell.length_c   1.000
_cell.angle_alpha   90.00
_cell.angle_beta   90.00
_cell.angle_gamma   90.00
#
_symmetry.space_group_name_H-M   'P 1'
#
loop_
_entity.id
_entity.type
_entity.pdbx_description
1 polymer ?
#
loop_
_entity_poly.entity_id
_entity_poly.type
_entity_poly.pdbx_seq_one_letter_code
_entity_poly.pdbx_strand_id
1 'polypeptide(L)'
;LPVADLNVNAFFGLTLTDSVDNRQTIPFFALERQNFLEQDITQKIFELAHPRKKLGIITTLPVFDTVINNNVVSQEWQIIKQLKELYRIKHIKTAEDFPDDLDVLMIINPQNPDENLTGKIKRYSLDGGKVLLILDNAAEAPRIFSPVNHEYVPSYPGELADFWGIRFRNDAVVADLDNSIMVDATKNYKNNPSFTRDVVQF
;
A
#
# COMPACT_ATOMS: atom_id res chain seq x y z
N LEU A 1 16.31 21.34 -14.55
CA LEU A 1 15.88 20.52 -15.70
C LEU A 1 16.20 21.28 -16.98
N PRO A 2 16.78 20.65 -18.01
CA PRO A 2 17.00 21.29 -19.31
C PRO A 2 15.64 21.57 -19.97
N VAL A 3 15.45 22.79 -20.43
CA VAL A 3 14.31 23.18 -21.27
C VAL A 3 14.68 22.81 -22.70
N ALA A 4 13.89 21.99 -23.37
CA ALA A 4 14.22 21.23 -24.57
C ALA A 4 14.72 22.06 -25.79
N ASP A 5 14.50 23.38 -25.82
CA ASP A 5 14.85 24.21 -27.00
C ASP A 5 15.90 25.31 -26.77
N LEU A 6 16.40 25.49 -25.54
CA LEU A 6 17.25 26.65 -25.26
C LEU A 6 18.60 26.36 -24.60
N ASN A 7 18.94 25.10 -24.31
CA ASN A 7 20.15 24.75 -23.53
C ASN A 7 20.29 25.54 -22.20
N VAL A 8 19.17 25.97 -21.63
CA VAL A 8 19.10 26.75 -20.41
C VAL A 8 18.49 25.88 -19.30
N ASN A 9 19.14 25.84 -18.14
CA ASN A 9 18.56 25.23 -16.94
C ASN A 9 17.54 26.18 -16.32
N ALA A 10 16.27 25.79 -16.31
CA ALA A 10 15.22 26.51 -15.60
C ALA A 10 15.12 26.00 -14.16
N PHE A 11 15.13 26.93 -13.21
CA PHE A 11 14.88 26.67 -11.79
C PHE A 11 13.54 27.27 -11.43
N PHE A 12 12.53 26.41 -11.20
CA PHE A 12 11.20 26.85 -10.83
C PHE A 12 10.68 25.92 -9.75
N GLY A 13 11.07 26.18 -8.53
CA GLY A 13 10.74 25.40 -7.36
C GLY A 13 10.40 26.25 -6.15
N LEU A 14 10.07 25.62 -5.04
CA LEU A 14 9.75 26.26 -3.77
C LEU A 14 10.48 25.57 -2.63
N THR A 15 11.09 26.36 -1.75
CA THR A 15 11.59 25.88 -0.47
C THR A 15 10.81 26.54 0.65
N LEU A 16 10.29 25.73 1.55
CA LEU A 16 9.60 26.13 2.77
C LEU A 16 10.54 25.92 3.96
N THR A 17 10.56 26.86 4.89
CA THR A 17 11.38 26.77 6.11
C THR A 17 10.51 27.12 7.31
N ASP A 18 10.58 26.34 8.39
CA ASP A 18 9.92 26.67 9.65
C ASP A 18 10.80 27.56 10.54
N SER A 19 10.30 27.91 11.74
CA SER A 19 10.99 28.74 12.72
C SER A 19 12.21 28.09 13.38
N VAL A 20 12.44 26.79 13.17
CA VAL A 20 13.55 26.00 13.70
C VAL A 20 14.44 25.41 12.59
N ASP A 21 14.40 26.06 11.42
CA ASP A 21 15.23 25.74 10.25
C ASP A 21 14.99 24.36 9.59
N ASN A 22 13.88 23.67 9.90
CA ASN A 22 13.48 22.54 9.09
C ASN A 22 13.06 23.00 7.70
N ARG A 23 13.36 22.20 6.68
CA ARG A 23 13.12 22.58 5.28
C ARG A 23 12.39 21.49 4.53
N GLN A 24 11.45 21.90 3.69
CA GLN A 24 10.81 21.08 2.67
C GLN A 24 10.96 21.77 1.33
N THR A 25 11.21 20.99 0.26
CA THR A 25 11.48 21.56 -1.07
C THR A 25 10.62 20.87 -2.12
N ILE A 26 10.00 21.67 -2.98
CA ILE A 26 9.48 21.24 -4.27
C ILE A 26 10.54 21.68 -5.30
N PRO A 27 11.35 20.76 -5.85
CA PRO A 27 12.50 21.15 -6.65
C PRO A 27 12.11 21.75 -8.01
N PHE A 28 10.93 21.38 -8.51
CA PHE A 28 10.42 21.88 -9.78
C PHE A 28 8.90 21.74 -9.87
N PHE A 29 8.23 22.78 -10.36
CA PHE A 29 6.81 22.76 -10.68
C PHE A 29 6.60 22.32 -12.13
N ALA A 30 6.19 21.08 -12.34
CA ALA A 30 5.88 20.56 -13.66
C ALA A 30 4.52 21.10 -14.13
N LEU A 31 4.41 21.49 -15.39
CA LEU A 31 3.18 22.03 -15.99
C LEU A 31 2.03 21.02 -15.93
N GLU A 32 2.32 19.73 -16.07
CA GLU A 32 1.34 18.64 -16.00
C GLU A 32 0.69 18.50 -14.60
N ARG A 33 1.35 19.07 -13.58
CA ARG A 33 0.87 19.06 -12.19
C ARG A 33 0.28 20.39 -11.73
N GLN A 34 0.08 21.35 -12.64
CA GLN A 34 -0.43 22.68 -12.26
C GLN A 34 -1.76 22.63 -11.49
N ASN A 35 -2.65 21.67 -11.80
CA ASN A 35 -3.93 21.49 -11.13
C ASN A 35 -3.78 20.92 -9.69
N PHE A 36 -2.62 20.42 -9.33
CA PHE A 36 -2.28 19.86 -8.02
C PHE A 36 -1.34 20.77 -7.21
N LEU A 37 -1.04 21.97 -7.71
CA LEU A 37 -0.08 22.89 -7.10
C LEU A 37 -0.45 23.23 -5.65
N GLU A 38 -1.71 23.54 -5.40
CA GLU A 38 -2.20 23.85 -4.06
C GLU A 38 -2.06 22.65 -3.12
N GLN A 39 -2.40 21.45 -3.61
CA GLN A 39 -2.24 20.21 -2.86
C GLN A 39 -0.77 19.94 -2.54
N ASP A 40 0.14 20.06 -3.52
CA ASP A 40 1.57 19.82 -3.37
C ASP A 40 2.18 20.79 -2.34
N ILE A 41 1.82 22.08 -2.38
CA ILE A 41 2.29 23.07 -1.41
C ILE A 41 1.71 22.82 -0.02
N THR A 42 0.40 22.57 0.09
CA THR A 42 -0.28 22.29 1.36
C THR A 42 0.31 21.06 2.03
N GLN A 43 0.59 20.02 1.25
CA GLN A 43 1.26 18.83 1.76
C GLN A 43 2.63 19.15 2.36
N LYS A 44 3.44 19.96 1.68
CA LYS A 44 4.79 20.35 2.18
C LYS A 44 4.71 21.23 3.44
N ILE A 45 3.73 22.11 3.53
CA ILE A 45 3.46 22.89 4.75
C ILE A 45 3.08 21.95 5.90
N PHE A 46 2.20 21.00 5.64
CA PHE A 46 1.78 20.02 6.65
C PHE A 46 2.95 19.15 7.12
N GLU A 47 3.78 18.63 6.19
CA GLU A 47 4.99 17.85 6.51
C GLU A 47 6.00 18.64 7.35
N LEU A 48 6.09 19.96 7.13
CA LEU A 48 6.97 20.84 7.88
C LEU A 48 6.46 21.08 9.31
N ALA A 49 5.13 21.24 9.46
CA ALA A 49 4.50 21.51 10.75
C ALA A 49 4.31 20.26 11.61
N HIS A 50 4.34 19.06 11.02
CA HIS A 50 4.03 17.81 11.72
C HIS A 50 5.11 16.76 11.46
N PRO A 51 5.71 16.15 12.48
CA PRO A 51 6.62 15.03 12.29
C PRO A 51 5.85 13.86 11.67
N ARG A 52 6.48 13.20 10.67
CA ARG A 52 5.89 12.04 10.02
C ARG A 52 5.60 10.94 11.03
N LYS A 53 4.35 10.49 11.06
CA LYS A 53 3.92 9.38 11.90
C LYS A 53 4.56 8.07 11.46
N LYS A 54 4.74 7.16 12.42
CA LYS A 54 5.27 5.82 12.19
C LYS A 54 4.16 4.85 11.83
N LEU A 55 4.24 4.29 10.63
CA LEU A 55 3.31 3.29 10.11
C LEU A 55 3.99 1.93 10.06
N GLY A 56 3.54 1.00 10.90
CA GLY A 56 3.90 -0.40 10.78
C GLY A 56 3.07 -1.08 9.70
N ILE A 57 3.67 -1.87 8.85
CA ILE A 57 2.95 -2.67 7.84
C ILE A 57 3.31 -4.13 8.03
N ILE A 58 2.28 -4.96 8.28
CA ILE A 58 2.35 -6.42 8.29
C ILE A 58 1.64 -6.92 7.05
N THR A 59 2.36 -7.63 6.19
CA THR A 59 1.80 -8.21 4.97
C THR A 59 2.66 -9.35 4.46
N THR A 60 2.02 -10.31 3.80
CA THR A 60 2.70 -11.36 3.03
C THR A 60 2.74 -11.04 1.53
N LEU A 61 2.05 -9.97 1.11
CA LEU A 61 2.07 -9.54 -0.28
C LEU A 61 3.45 -8.93 -0.63
N PRO A 62 3.93 -9.10 -1.86
CA PRO A 62 5.22 -8.60 -2.33
C PRO A 62 5.17 -7.10 -2.64
N VAL A 63 4.66 -6.29 -1.70
CA VAL A 63 4.46 -4.84 -1.89
C VAL A 63 5.74 -4.01 -1.72
N PHE A 64 6.77 -4.60 -1.12
CA PHE A 64 8.09 -3.98 -0.93
C PHE A 64 9.08 -4.51 -1.96
N ASP A 65 10.14 -3.72 -2.24
CA ASP A 65 11.26 -4.20 -3.02
C ASP A 65 11.83 -5.48 -2.40
N THR A 66 11.91 -6.52 -3.20
CA THR A 66 12.51 -7.79 -2.80
C THR A 66 13.57 -8.18 -3.80
N VAL A 67 14.80 -8.34 -3.30
CA VAL A 67 15.95 -8.77 -4.09
C VAL A 67 16.40 -10.14 -3.59
N ILE A 68 16.44 -11.12 -4.49
CA ILE A 68 16.95 -12.46 -4.21
C ILE A 68 18.09 -12.74 -5.20
N ASN A 69 19.27 -13.12 -4.69
CA ASN A 69 20.46 -13.42 -5.52
C ASN A 69 20.79 -12.32 -6.54
N ASN A 70 20.74 -11.05 -6.13
CA ASN A 70 20.93 -9.84 -6.96
C ASN A 70 19.89 -9.63 -8.07
N ASN A 71 18.81 -10.41 -8.10
CA ASN A 71 17.70 -10.19 -9.00
C ASN A 71 16.54 -9.53 -8.26
N VAL A 72 15.97 -8.48 -8.85
CA VAL A 72 14.75 -7.84 -8.33
C VAL A 72 13.58 -8.79 -8.62
N VAL A 73 13.04 -9.39 -7.56
CA VAL A 73 11.91 -10.32 -7.63
C VAL A 73 10.58 -9.58 -7.56
N SER A 74 10.53 -8.50 -6.79
CA SER A 74 9.37 -7.62 -6.70
C SER A 74 9.82 -6.18 -6.63
N GLN A 75 9.12 -5.30 -7.34
CA GLN A 75 9.29 -3.85 -7.22
C GLN A 75 8.28 -3.31 -6.22
N GLU A 76 8.68 -2.30 -5.47
CA GLU A 76 7.82 -1.61 -4.52
C GLU A 76 6.57 -1.06 -5.22
N TRP A 77 5.41 -1.38 -4.66
CA TRP A 77 4.13 -0.94 -5.21
C TRP A 77 3.93 0.56 -5.03
N GLN A 78 3.19 1.16 -5.97
CA GLN A 78 2.95 2.60 -5.96
C GLN A 78 2.32 3.11 -4.66
N ILE A 79 1.43 2.32 -4.06
CA ILE A 79 0.82 2.68 -2.77
C ILE A 79 1.86 2.83 -1.64
N ILE A 80 2.88 1.96 -1.61
CA ILE A 80 3.93 2.04 -0.59
C ILE A 80 4.79 3.29 -0.83
N LYS A 81 5.09 3.64 -2.09
CA LYS A 81 5.81 4.88 -2.42
C LYS A 81 5.05 6.11 -1.93
N GLN A 82 3.74 6.17 -2.19
CA GLN A 82 2.88 7.27 -1.73
C GLN A 82 2.79 7.33 -0.19
N LEU A 83 2.66 6.18 0.47
CA LEU A 83 2.65 6.15 1.94
C LEU A 83 3.99 6.61 2.53
N LYS A 84 5.13 6.33 1.90
CA LYS A 84 6.45 6.81 2.33
C LYS A 84 6.60 8.34 2.27
N GLU A 85 5.83 9.01 1.43
CA GLU A 85 5.80 10.48 1.39
C GLU A 85 5.17 11.06 2.66
N LEU A 86 4.19 10.38 3.26
CA LEU A 86 3.40 10.84 4.40
C LEU A 86 3.84 10.25 5.73
N TYR A 87 4.38 9.02 5.71
CA TYR A 87 4.69 8.22 6.90
C TYR A 87 6.13 7.72 6.90
N ARG A 88 6.65 7.46 8.11
CA ARG A 88 7.84 6.62 8.28
C ARG A 88 7.40 5.16 8.33
N ILE A 89 7.63 4.42 7.26
CA ILE A 89 7.16 3.03 7.15
C ILE A 89 8.15 2.07 7.77
N LYS A 90 7.65 1.14 8.57
CA LYS A 90 8.36 -0.04 9.05
C LYS A 90 7.63 -1.29 8.56
N HIS A 91 8.29 -2.10 7.74
CA HIS A 91 7.82 -3.45 7.41
C HIS A 91 8.09 -4.36 8.60
N ILE A 92 7.04 -4.96 9.15
CA ILE A 92 7.07 -5.85 10.32
C ILE A 92 6.81 -7.26 9.80
N LYS A 93 7.81 -8.13 9.94
CA LYS A 93 7.74 -9.53 9.51
C LYS A 93 7.59 -10.47 10.70
N THR A 94 8.22 -10.13 11.80
CA THR A 94 8.28 -10.94 13.02
C THR A 94 7.97 -10.08 14.26
N ALA A 95 7.79 -10.71 15.41
CA ALA A 95 7.57 -10.02 16.68
C ALA A 95 8.75 -9.12 17.08
N GLU A 96 9.98 -9.47 16.72
CA GLU A 96 11.19 -8.70 17.00
C GLU A 96 11.25 -7.41 16.19
N ASP A 97 10.64 -7.40 15.00
CA ASP A 97 10.55 -6.19 14.16
C ASP A 97 9.54 -5.17 14.67
N PHE A 98 8.69 -5.54 15.64
CA PHE A 98 7.57 -4.72 16.08
C PHE A 98 8.06 -3.53 16.93
N PRO A 99 7.94 -2.26 16.47
CA PRO A 99 8.40 -1.10 17.22
C PRO A 99 7.47 -0.78 18.39
N ASP A 100 8.04 -0.26 19.47
CA ASP A 100 7.27 0.18 20.64
C ASP A 100 6.55 1.52 20.43
N ASP A 101 6.96 2.30 19.41
CA ASP A 101 6.52 3.67 19.17
C ASP A 101 5.75 3.84 17.85
N LEU A 102 4.92 2.85 17.50
CA LEU A 102 4.03 2.95 16.35
C LEU A 102 2.86 3.91 16.60
N ASP A 103 2.57 4.76 15.61
CA ASP A 103 1.35 5.57 15.59
C ASP A 103 0.17 4.81 14.99
N VAL A 104 0.43 4.01 13.95
CA VAL A 104 -0.58 3.23 13.22
C VAL A 104 0.01 1.89 12.79
N LEU A 105 -0.79 0.84 12.87
CA LEU A 105 -0.50 -0.48 12.34
C LEU A 105 -1.45 -0.81 11.19
N MET A 106 -0.90 -1.16 10.03
CA MET A 106 -1.65 -1.65 8.88
C MET A 106 -1.34 -3.12 8.67
N ILE A 107 -2.37 -3.95 8.66
CA ILE A 107 -2.27 -5.41 8.43
C ILE A 107 -3.00 -5.71 7.12
N ILE A 108 -2.25 -6.18 6.13
CA ILE A 108 -2.77 -6.43 4.78
C ILE A 108 -2.63 -7.90 4.44
N ASN A 109 -3.73 -8.54 4.10
CA ASN A 109 -3.79 -9.95 3.71
C ASN A 109 -2.96 -10.86 4.63
N PRO A 110 -3.21 -10.85 5.95
CA PRO A 110 -2.45 -11.65 6.90
C PRO A 110 -2.58 -13.14 6.59
N GLN A 111 -1.50 -13.89 6.79
CA GLN A 111 -1.46 -15.34 6.60
C GLN A 111 -1.09 -15.99 7.93
N ASN A 112 -2.05 -16.06 8.83
CA ASN A 112 -1.94 -16.70 10.15
C ASN A 112 -0.64 -16.29 10.88
N PRO A 113 -0.53 -15.04 11.36
CA PRO A 113 0.65 -14.57 12.07
C PRO A 113 0.98 -15.51 13.24
N ASP A 114 2.26 -15.72 13.52
CA ASP A 114 2.67 -16.54 14.65
C ASP A 114 2.17 -15.99 16.00
N GLU A 115 2.21 -16.81 17.03
CA GLU A 115 1.68 -16.49 18.36
C GLU A 115 2.37 -15.24 18.97
N ASN A 116 3.68 -15.09 18.78
CA ASN A 116 4.43 -13.96 19.33
C ASN A 116 4.03 -12.64 18.65
N LEU A 117 3.95 -12.64 17.32
CA LEU A 117 3.50 -11.46 16.56
C LEU A 117 2.05 -11.13 16.86
N THR A 118 1.18 -12.15 16.94
CA THR A 118 -0.22 -12.03 17.34
C THR A 118 -0.35 -11.40 18.72
N GLY A 119 0.47 -11.85 19.68
CA GLY A 119 0.54 -11.27 21.03
C GLY A 119 0.93 -9.79 21.04
N LYS A 120 1.92 -9.40 20.23
CA LYS A 120 2.32 -7.99 20.07
C LYS A 120 1.20 -7.13 19.48
N ILE A 121 0.52 -7.63 18.45
CA ILE A 121 -0.61 -6.93 17.82
C ILE A 121 -1.77 -6.73 18.81
N LYS A 122 -2.15 -7.80 19.54
CA LYS A 122 -3.20 -7.74 20.56
C LYS A 122 -2.83 -6.72 21.65
N ARG A 123 -1.60 -6.75 22.14
CA ARG A 123 -1.12 -5.79 23.15
C ARG A 123 -1.18 -4.36 22.66
N TYR A 124 -0.63 -4.09 21.47
CA TYR A 124 -0.68 -2.77 20.84
C TYR A 124 -2.14 -2.26 20.73
N SER A 125 -3.06 -3.12 20.34
CA SER A 125 -4.49 -2.80 20.23
C SER A 125 -5.13 -2.46 21.59
N LEU A 126 -4.82 -3.24 22.64
CA LEU A 126 -5.32 -3.01 24.01
C LEU A 126 -4.77 -1.71 24.61
N ASP A 127 -3.54 -1.33 24.26
CA ASP A 127 -2.92 -0.10 24.71
C ASP A 127 -3.43 1.15 23.93
N GLY A 128 -4.48 0.99 23.10
CA GLY A 128 -5.12 2.07 22.33
C GLY A 128 -4.47 2.35 20.97
N GLY A 129 -3.61 1.46 20.50
CA GLY A 129 -3.00 1.54 19.17
C GLY A 129 -4.04 1.46 18.05
N LYS A 130 -3.79 2.20 16.98
CA LYS A 130 -4.69 2.28 15.82
C LYS A 130 -4.35 1.21 14.81
N VAL A 131 -5.31 0.34 14.52
CA VAL A 131 -5.12 -0.76 13.57
C VAL A 131 -6.03 -0.59 12.36
N LEU A 132 -5.46 -0.69 11.17
CA LEU A 132 -6.18 -0.85 9.91
C LEU A 132 -5.97 -2.28 9.42
N LEU A 133 -7.05 -3.07 9.38
CA LEU A 133 -7.05 -4.45 8.91
C LEU A 133 -7.69 -4.52 7.53
N ILE A 134 -6.95 -5.03 6.55
CA ILE A 134 -7.41 -5.23 5.17
C ILE A 134 -7.41 -6.72 4.90
N LEU A 135 -8.60 -7.25 4.70
CA LEU A 135 -8.84 -8.66 4.42
C LEU A 135 -9.39 -8.83 3.00
N ASP A 136 -8.94 -9.86 2.32
CA ASP A 136 -9.41 -10.24 1.01
C ASP A 136 -9.53 -11.77 0.98
N ASN A 137 -10.68 -12.30 0.57
CA ASN A 137 -10.92 -13.75 0.48
C ASN A 137 -10.51 -14.33 -0.89
N ALA A 138 -10.08 -13.48 -1.83
CA ALA A 138 -9.67 -13.89 -3.17
C ALA A 138 -8.47 -13.07 -3.68
N ALA A 139 -7.47 -12.82 -2.82
CA ALA A 139 -6.33 -12.03 -3.20
C ALA A 139 -5.60 -12.60 -4.43
N GLU A 140 -5.51 -11.79 -5.49
CA GLU A 140 -4.88 -12.17 -6.75
C GLU A 140 -3.35 -12.00 -6.74
N ALA A 141 -2.84 -11.07 -5.94
CA ALA A 141 -1.43 -10.73 -5.96
C ALA A 141 -0.49 -11.91 -5.69
N PRO A 142 -0.76 -12.82 -4.73
CA PRO A 142 0.07 -14.02 -4.55
C PRO A 142 0.10 -14.93 -5.78
N ARG A 143 -1.01 -15.00 -6.52
CA ARG A 143 -1.13 -15.77 -7.77
C ARG A 143 -0.23 -15.24 -8.87
N ILE A 144 -0.14 -13.92 -9.03
CA ILE A 144 0.67 -13.27 -10.06
C ILE A 144 2.16 -13.54 -9.83
N PHE A 145 2.58 -13.62 -8.57
CA PHE A 145 3.99 -13.77 -8.17
C PHE A 145 4.40 -15.21 -7.86
N SER A 146 3.48 -16.18 -7.90
CA SER A 146 3.79 -17.60 -7.72
C SER A 146 3.73 -18.33 -9.06
N PRO A 147 4.85 -18.83 -9.59
CA PRO A 147 4.84 -19.58 -10.84
C PRO A 147 4.20 -20.98 -10.72
N VAL A 148 3.91 -21.44 -9.50
CA VAL A 148 3.47 -22.82 -9.23
C VAL A 148 1.99 -22.91 -8.83
N ASN A 149 1.43 -21.88 -8.18
CA ASN A 149 0.04 -21.88 -7.73
C ASN A 149 -0.74 -20.74 -8.36
N HIS A 150 -1.70 -21.07 -9.19
CA HIS A 150 -2.65 -20.13 -9.80
C HIS A 150 -3.93 -19.95 -8.95
N GLU A 151 -3.89 -20.30 -7.67
CA GLU A 151 -5.03 -20.19 -6.76
C GLU A 151 -5.08 -18.83 -6.08
N TYR A 152 -6.28 -18.34 -5.83
CA TYR A 152 -6.52 -17.20 -4.98
C TYR A 152 -6.13 -17.54 -3.55
N VAL A 153 -5.47 -16.62 -2.87
CA VAL A 153 -5.04 -16.82 -1.48
C VAL A 153 -5.89 -15.94 -0.57
N PRO A 154 -6.88 -16.53 0.12
CA PRO A 154 -7.69 -15.76 1.06
C PRO A 154 -6.85 -15.29 2.25
N SER A 155 -7.26 -14.20 2.87
CA SER A 155 -6.67 -13.76 4.13
C SER A 155 -6.97 -14.77 5.24
N TYR A 156 -5.96 -15.04 6.07
CA TYR A 156 -6.08 -15.86 7.27
C TYR A 156 -5.61 -15.05 8.49
N PRO A 157 -6.52 -14.21 9.08
CA PRO A 157 -6.17 -13.38 10.22
C PRO A 157 -5.94 -14.18 11.52
N GLY A 158 -6.25 -15.49 11.53
CA GLY A 158 -6.11 -16.34 12.70
C GLY A 158 -6.92 -15.80 13.91
N GLU A 159 -6.33 -15.89 15.09
CA GLU A 159 -6.94 -15.42 16.33
C GLU A 159 -7.22 -13.91 16.39
N LEU A 160 -6.65 -13.11 15.49
CA LEU A 160 -6.86 -11.66 15.47
C LEU A 160 -8.32 -11.31 15.13
N ALA A 161 -8.95 -12.06 14.21
CA ALA A 161 -10.34 -11.85 13.86
C ALA A 161 -11.25 -12.08 15.09
N ASP A 162 -11.07 -13.17 15.80
CA ASP A 162 -11.83 -13.50 17.00
C ASP A 162 -11.58 -12.47 18.11
N PHE A 163 -10.35 -12.04 18.29
CA PHE A 163 -9.97 -11.02 19.28
C PHE A 163 -10.70 -9.68 19.07
N TRP A 164 -10.88 -9.26 17.81
CA TRP A 164 -11.64 -8.05 17.48
C TRP A 164 -13.13 -8.30 17.24
N GLY A 165 -13.61 -9.52 17.42
CA GLY A 165 -15.01 -9.89 17.18
C GLY A 165 -15.41 -9.86 15.70
N ILE A 166 -14.45 -10.01 14.80
CA ILE A 166 -14.66 -9.99 13.35
C ILE A 166 -14.93 -11.42 12.87
N ARG A 167 -16.04 -11.62 12.17
CA ARG A 167 -16.31 -12.86 11.44
C ARG A 167 -15.98 -12.65 9.97
N PHE A 168 -14.87 -13.21 9.55
CA PHE A 168 -14.42 -13.15 8.16
C PHE A 168 -14.83 -14.43 7.42
N ARG A 169 -15.59 -14.26 6.34
CA ARG A 169 -15.97 -15.37 5.46
C ARG A 169 -15.00 -15.46 4.31
N ASN A 170 -14.32 -16.59 4.18
CA ASN A 170 -13.38 -16.88 3.09
C ASN A 170 -14.00 -17.66 1.91
N ASP A 171 -15.30 -17.95 1.99
CA ASP A 171 -16.08 -18.72 1.03
C ASP A 171 -17.03 -17.87 0.18
N ALA A 172 -17.04 -16.55 0.38
CA ALA A 172 -17.94 -15.64 -0.32
C ALA A 172 -17.29 -14.28 -0.56
N VAL A 173 -17.67 -13.63 -1.67
CA VAL A 173 -17.34 -12.24 -1.97
C VAL A 173 -18.59 -11.40 -1.94
N VAL A 174 -18.43 -10.11 -1.63
CA VAL A 174 -19.50 -9.13 -1.77
C VAL A 174 -19.47 -8.63 -3.20
N ALA A 175 -20.60 -8.74 -3.91
CA ALA A 175 -20.77 -8.18 -5.23
C ALA A 175 -21.81 -7.05 -5.17
N ASP A 176 -21.44 -5.89 -5.75
CA ASP A 176 -22.34 -4.76 -5.93
C ASP A 176 -22.66 -4.61 -7.42
N LEU A 177 -23.83 -5.09 -7.82
CA LEU A 177 -24.26 -5.07 -9.21
C LEU A 177 -24.68 -3.67 -9.68
N ASP A 178 -25.12 -2.82 -8.76
CA ASP A 178 -25.60 -1.45 -9.08
C ASP A 178 -24.44 -0.51 -9.41
N ASN A 179 -23.28 -0.72 -8.79
CA ASN A 179 -22.05 0.05 -9.03
C ASN A 179 -21.02 -0.71 -9.89
N SER A 180 -21.43 -1.82 -10.52
CA SER A 180 -20.54 -2.63 -11.33
C SER A 180 -20.15 -1.94 -12.64
N ILE A 181 -18.91 -2.14 -13.08
CA ILE A 181 -18.40 -1.68 -14.38
C ILE A 181 -18.46 -2.84 -15.36
N MET A 182 -19.08 -2.62 -16.55
CA MET A 182 -19.02 -3.59 -17.62
C MET A 182 -17.62 -3.62 -18.23
N VAL A 183 -16.93 -4.75 -18.11
CA VAL A 183 -15.62 -4.97 -18.73
C VAL A 183 -15.74 -5.96 -19.89
N ASP A 184 -15.09 -5.63 -21.01
CA ASP A 184 -14.97 -6.56 -22.13
C ASP A 184 -13.84 -7.56 -21.85
N ALA A 185 -14.19 -8.69 -21.28
CA ALA A 185 -13.24 -9.75 -20.95
C ALA A 185 -12.57 -10.37 -22.20
N THR A 186 -13.10 -10.13 -23.40
CA THR A 186 -12.57 -10.72 -24.64
C THR A 186 -11.28 -10.03 -25.12
N LYS A 187 -11.03 -8.77 -24.72
CA LYS A 187 -9.85 -8.02 -25.16
C LYS A 187 -8.54 -8.56 -24.62
N ASN A 188 -8.56 -9.22 -23.46
CA ASN A 188 -7.36 -9.72 -22.80
C ASN A 188 -7.04 -11.20 -23.08
N TYR A 189 -7.90 -11.94 -23.81
CA TYR A 189 -7.77 -13.38 -24.01
C TYR A 189 -7.74 -13.78 -25.49
N LYS A 190 -6.96 -13.08 -26.31
CA LYS A 190 -6.82 -13.37 -27.74
C LYS A 190 -6.35 -14.80 -28.07
N ASN A 191 -5.94 -15.60 -27.09
CA ASN A 191 -5.36 -16.93 -27.31
C ASN A 191 -6.13 -18.08 -26.67
N ASN A 192 -7.36 -17.88 -26.15
CA ASN A 192 -8.14 -18.99 -25.59
C ASN A 192 -9.57 -18.99 -26.14
N PRO A 193 -9.85 -19.84 -27.15
CA PRO A 193 -11.14 -19.89 -27.86
C PRO A 193 -12.31 -20.51 -27.06
N SER A 194 -12.09 -20.93 -25.81
CA SER A 194 -13.12 -21.59 -25.00
C SER A 194 -13.86 -20.65 -24.03
N PHE A 195 -13.58 -19.35 -24.03
CA PHE A 195 -14.33 -18.39 -23.22
C PHE A 195 -15.47 -17.79 -24.04
N THR A 196 -16.69 -18.25 -23.79
CA THR A 196 -17.90 -17.52 -24.08
C THR A 196 -17.92 -16.19 -23.37
N ARG A 197 -18.54 -15.20 -23.98
CA ARG A 197 -18.72 -13.83 -23.56
C ARG A 197 -19.39 -13.76 -22.17
N ASP A 198 -18.63 -13.96 -21.12
CA ASP A 198 -19.11 -13.69 -19.77
C ASP A 198 -18.76 -12.24 -19.42
N VAL A 199 -19.79 -11.43 -19.30
CA VAL A 199 -19.70 -10.08 -18.74
C VAL A 199 -19.49 -10.29 -17.24
N VAL A 200 -18.25 -10.19 -16.80
CA VAL A 200 -17.94 -10.17 -15.37
C VAL A 200 -18.26 -8.77 -14.87
N GLN A 201 -19.34 -8.67 -14.11
CA GLN A 201 -19.69 -7.47 -13.36
C GLN A 201 -19.03 -7.57 -11.99
N PHE A 202 -18.15 -6.62 -11.68
CA PHE A 202 -17.60 -6.38 -10.35
C PHE A 202 -18.00 -5.00 -9.88
#